data_2e12026a42942ad60b0bf09387e2d258
#
_entry.id   2e12026a42942ad60b0bf09387e2d258
#
_cell.length_a   1.000
_cell.length_b   1.000
_cell.length_c   1.000
_cell.angle_alpha   90.00
_cell.angle_beta   90.00
_cell.angle_gamma   90.00
#
_symmetry.space_group_name_H-M   'P 1'
#
loop_
_entity.id
_entity.type
_entity.pdbx_description
1 polymer ?
#
loop_
_entity_poly.entity_id
_entity_poly.type
_entity_poly.pdbx_seq_one_letter_code
_entity_poly.pdbx_strand_id
1 'polypeptide(L)'
;MSDSVATAVAHPNIAFIKYWGNRDDSLRLPANGSISMNLGALETRTTVAFSSACRSDRVSVNGSLSEGEALIRVANFMDRIRSLAGEKRFAEIESQNNFPIGAGIASSAAAFAALALAGSTAAGLHLNEAELSRLARLGSGSACRSIPPGFCEWLAGDSDEESIAVSIAPPDYWALTDILAFVSARH
;
A
#
# COMPACT_ATOMS: atom_id res chain seq x y z
N MET A 1 -8.15 26.79 -6.97
CA MET A 1 -8.20 25.37 -7.38
C MET A 1 -8.93 24.65 -6.26
N SER A 2 -9.93 23.83 -6.57
CA SER A 2 -10.64 23.05 -5.56
C SER A 2 -9.71 21.99 -4.98
N ASP A 3 -9.86 21.72 -3.69
CA ASP A 3 -9.16 20.60 -3.06
C ASP A 3 -9.54 19.30 -3.76
N SER A 4 -8.55 18.47 -4.05
CA SER A 4 -8.76 17.16 -4.68
C SER A 4 -8.59 16.08 -3.63
N VAL A 5 -9.62 15.25 -3.45
CA VAL A 5 -9.68 14.23 -2.40
C VAL A 5 -10.10 12.89 -2.98
N ALA A 6 -9.48 11.83 -2.50
CA ALA A 6 -9.89 10.46 -2.79
C ALA A 6 -9.68 9.56 -1.58
N THR A 7 -10.54 8.55 -1.48
CA THR A 7 -10.46 7.51 -0.44
C THR A 7 -10.38 6.15 -1.09
N ALA A 8 -9.48 5.31 -0.59
CA ALA A 8 -9.34 3.92 -1.02
C ALA A 8 -9.29 2.97 0.16
N VAL A 9 -9.65 1.72 -0.09
CA VAL A 9 -9.54 0.60 0.86
C VAL A 9 -8.64 -0.46 0.25
N ALA A 10 -7.75 -1.02 1.07
CA ALA A 10 -6.95 -2.17 0.70
C ALA A 10 -6.87 -3.16 1.88
N HIS A 11 -6.60 -4.42 1.54
CA HIS A 11 -6.52 -5.51 2.51
C HIS A 11 -5.06 -5.92 2.74
N PRO A 12 -4.64 -6.25 3.98
CA PRO A 12 -3.37 -6.89 4.19
C PRO A 12 -3.35 -8.26 3.51
N ASN A 13 -2.16 -8.74 3.20
CA ASN A 13 -1.98 -10.06 2.60
C ASN A 13 -1.06 -10.94 3.43
N ILE A 14 -1.32 -12.24 3.45
CA ILE A 14 -0.46 -13.25 4.08
C ILE A 14 0.18 -14.11 3.00
N ALA A 15 1.51 -14.21 3.00
CA ALA A 15 2.24 -14.95 2.00
C ALA A 15 2.41 -16.43 2.37
N PHE A 16 2.13 -17.31 1.42
CA PHE A 16 2.44 -18.75 1.43
C PHE A 16 3.87 -18.99 0.94
N ILE A 17 4.25 -18.33 -0.16
CA ILE A 17 5.61 -18.27 -0.67
C ILE A 17 6.15 -16.89 -0.35
N LYS A 18 7.17 -16.84 0.49
CA LYS A 18 7.68 -15.59 1.06
C LYS A 18 8.56 -14.82 0.06
N TYR A 19 8.50 -13.53 0.16
CA TYR A 19 9.47 -12.59 -0.39
C TYR A 19 10.65 -12.45 0.58
N TRP A 20 11.87 -12.64 0.08
CA TRP A 20 13.07 -12.73 0.91
C TRP A 20 14.05 -11.56 0.75
N GLY A 21 13.62 -10.47 0.19
CA GLY A 21 14.44 -9.26 0.05
C GLY A 21 14.57 -8.81 -1.41
N ASN A 22 15.21 -7.67 -1.58
CA ASN A 22 15.39 -7.03 -2.87
C ASN A 22 16.72 -7.42 -3.51
N ARG A 23 16.72 -7.56 -4.83
CA ARG A 23 17.93 -7.50 -5.66
C ARG A 23 18.23 -6.06 -6.12
N ASP A 24 17.22 -5.17 -6.12
CA ASP A 24 17.31 -3.74 -6.34
C ASP A 24 16.47 -3.02 -5.29
N ASP A 25 17.11 -2.26 -4.40
CA ASP A 25 16.44 -1.55 -3.32
C ASP A 25 15.73 -0.28 -3.79
N SER A 26 16.21 0.36 -4.84
CA SER A 26 15.65 1.62 -5.34
C SER A 26 14.28 1.41 -5.98
N LEU A 27 14.15 0.35 -6.74
CA LEU A 27 12.91 -0.10 -7.39
C LEU A 27 12.18 -1.18 -6.59
N ARG A 28 12.75 -1.65 -5.48
CA ARG A 28 12.26 -2.79 -4.69
C ARG A 28 11.97 -4.02 -5.54
N LEU A 29 12.86 -4.30 -6.52
CA LEU A 29 12.75 -5.53 -7.29
C LEU A 29 13.11 -6.71 -6.41
N PRO A 30 12.26 -7.75 -6.33
CA PRO A 30 12.46 -8.83 -5.40
C PRO A 30 13.53 -9.80 -5.89
N ALA A 31 14.22 -10.46 -4.96
CA ALA A 31 15.16 -11.53 -5.28
C ALA A 31 14.45 -12.80 -5.78
N ASN A 32 13.17 -12.97 -5.40
CA ASN A 32 12.33 -14.10 -5.81
C ASN A 32 10.86 -13.68 -5.87
N GLY A 33 10.05 -14.38 -6.67
CA GLY A 33 8.61 -14.25 -6.68
C GLY A 33 7.98 -14.67 -5.36
N SER A 34 6.73 -14.27 -5.12
CA SER A 34 6.01 -14.61 -3.89
C SER A 34 4.51 -14.73 -4.14
N ILE A 35 3.85 -15.61 -3.37
CA ILE A 35 2.41 -15.88 -3.49
C ILE A 35 1.73 -15.61 -2.15
N SER A 36 0.58 -14.94 -2.17
CA SER A 36 -0.19 -14.59 -0.98
C SER A 36 -1.70 -14.66 -1.22
N MET A 37 -2.47 -14.66 -0.14
CA MET A 37 -3.89 -14.35 -0.17
C MET A 37 -4.17 -13.01 0.52
N ASN A 38 -5.19 -12.30 0.08
CA ASN A 38 -5.68 -11.11 0.76
C ASN A 38 -6.64 -11.48 1.89
N LEU A 39 -6.51 -10.78 3.02
CA LEU A 39 -7.30 -11.02 4.23
C LEU A 39 -8.54 -10.10 4.22
N GLY A 40 -9.62 -10.56 3.57
CA GLY A 40 -10.79 -9.74 3.26
C GLY A 40 -11.52 -9.12 4.46
N ALA A 41 -11.40 -9.70 5.67
CA ALA A 41 -12.01 -9.14 6.89
C ALA A 41 -11.18 -7.99 7.51
N LEU A 42 -9.92 -7.84 7.10
CA LEU A 42 -9.02 -6.80 7.59
C LEU A 42 -8.88 -5.72 6.52
N GLU A 43 -9.01 -4.48 6.89
CA GLU A 43 -8.92 -3.36 5.94
C GLU A 43 -8.15 -2.16 6.49
N THR A 44 -7.45 -1.52 5.58
CA THR A 44 -6.91 -0.17 5.74
C THR A 44 -7.66 0.75 4.80
N ARG A 45 -8.29 1.76 5.35
CA ARG A 45 -8.96 2.85 4.62
C ARG A 45 -8.09 4.08 4.67
N THR A 46 -7.69 4.60 3.53
CA THR A 46 -6.82 5.80 3.45
C THR A 46 -7.51 6.87 2.61
N THR A 47 -7.59 8.07 3.15
CA THR A 47 -8.03 9.28 2.47
C THR A 47 -6.83 10.19 2.23
N VAL A 48 -6.68 10.70 1.02
CA VAL A 48 -5.66 11.67 0.63
C VAL A 48 -6.35 12.92 0.11
N ALA A 49 -6.03 14.07 0.69
CA ALA A 49 -6.54 15.37 0.28
C ALA A 49 -5.37 16.33 -0.02
N PHE A 50 -5.18 16.69 -1.30
CA PHE A 50 -4.22 17.72 -1.69
C PHE A 50 -4.81 19.10 -1.49
N SER A 51 -4.10 19.96 -0.76
CA SER A 51 -4.56 21.32 -0.46
C SER A 51 -3.45 22.36 -0.58
N SER A 52 -3.76 23.50 -1.15
CA SER A 52 -2.85 24.66 -1.21
C SER A 52 -2.63 25.31 0.15
N ALA A 53 -3.44 24.99 1.15
CA ALA A 53 -3.27 25.46 2.52
C ALA A 53 -2.18 24.68 3.28
N CYS A 54 -1.86 23.47 2.85
CA CYS A 54 -0.83 22.65 3.47
C CYS A 54 0.57 23.13 3.08
N ARG A 55 1.46 23.25 4.09
CA ARG A 55 2.88 23.61 3.89
C ARG A 55 3.82 22.41 3.94
N SER A 56 3.33 21.26 4.36
CA SER A 56 3.98 19.96 4.39
C SER A 56 2.92 18.87 4.41
N ASP A 57 3.30 17.64 4.10
CA ASP A 57 2.40 16.50 4.26
C ASP A 57 2.09 16.27 5.75
N ARG A 58 0.84 15.97 6.05
CA ARG A 58 0.37 15.59 7.38
C ARG A 58 -0.23 14.19 7.29
N VAL A 59 0.22 13.31 8.16
CA VAL A 59 -0.21 11.91 8.17
C VAL A 59 -0.79 11.58 9.53
N SER A 60 -1.98 11.04 9.57
CA SER A 60 -2.58 10.47 10.78
C SER A 60 -2.97 9.02 10.55
N VAL A 61 -2.74 8.19 11.56
CA VAL A 61 -3.11 6.77 11.54
C VAL A 61 -3.92 6.46 12.79
N ASN A 62 -5.15 5.99 12.61
CA ASN A 62 -6.11 5.76 13.69
C ASN A 62 -6.28 6.98 14.62
N GLY A 63 -6.29 8.18 14.05
CA GLY A 63 -6.44 9.45 14.77
C GLY A 63 -5.16 9.98 15.44
N SER A 64 -4.03 9.26 15.37
CA SER A 64 -2.75 9.69 15.91
C SER A 64 -1.85 10.24 14.80
N LEU A 65 -1.24 11.41 15.01
CA LEU A 65 -0.29 11.98 14.06
C LEU A 65 0.96 11.11 13.98
N SER A 66 1.43 10.90 12.75
CA SER A 66 2.68 10.19 12.48
C SER A 66 3.84 11.19 12.49
N GLU A 67 4.96 10.79 13.08
CA GLU A 67 6.19 11.57 13.18
C GLU A 67 7.41 10.72 12.80
N GLY A 68 8.58 11.35 12.71
CA GLY A 68 9.85 10.67 12.47
C GLY A 68 9.88 9.85 11.17
N GLU A 69 10.44 8.65 11.24
CA GLU A 69 10.65 7.79 10.07
C GLU A 69 9.35 7.40 9.36
N ALA A 70 8.25 7.21 10.12
CA ALA A 70 6.96 6.85 9.54
C ALA A 70 6.42 7.98 8.64
N LEU A 71 6.48 9.23 9.11
CA LEU A 71 6.09 10.41 8.33
C LEU A 71 6.99 10.56 7.10
N ILE A 72 8.32 10.47 7.28
CA ILE A 72 9.29 10.60 6.17
C ILE A 72 9.03 9.57 5.07
N ARG A 73 8.76 8.33 5.46
CA ARG A 73 8.46 7.25 4.51
C ARG A 73 7.21 7.53 3.68
N VAL A 74 6.14 8.03 4.31
CA VAL A 74 4.91 8.40 3.60
C VAL A 74 5.14 9.62 2.72
N ALA A 75 5.81 10.67 3.21
CA ALA A 75 6.12 11.88 2.44
C ALA A 75 6.95 11.56 1.18
N ASN A 76 8.00 10.74 1.30
CA ASN A 76 8.79 10.29 0.17
C ASN A 76 7.96 9.51 -0.86
N PHE A 77 6.97 8.75 -0.39
CA PHE A 77 6.06 8.04 -1.29
C PHE A 77 5.10 9.02 -2.00
N MET A 78 4.59 10.03 -1.29
CA MET A 78 3.77 11.09 -1.88
C MET A 78 4.54 11.94 -2.88
N ASP A 79 5.86 12.15 -2.69
CA ASP A 79 6.72 12.82 -3.67
C ASP A 79 6.78 12.08 -5.00
N ARG A 80 6.76 10.75 -4.99
CA ARG A 80 6.69 9.93 -6.21
C ARG A 80 5.35 10.16 -6.95
N ILE A 81 4.23 10.17 -6.21
CA ILE A 81 2.91 10.43 -6.78
C ILE A 81 2.86 11.85 -7.35
N ARG A 82 3.36 12.85 -6.63
CA ARG A 82 3.45 14.24 -7.09
C ARG A 82 4.27 14.33 -8.38
N SER A 83 5.41 13.66 -8.43
CA SER A 83 6.26 13.65 -9.62
C SER A 83 5.56 13.05 -10.84
N LEU A 84 4.82 11.96 -10.66
CA LEU A 84 4.07 11.32 -11.74
C LEU A 84 2.92 12.19 -12.26
N ALA A 85 2.24 12.91 -11.37
CA ALA A 85 1.06 13.71 -11.70
C ALA A 85 1.38 15.17 -12.07
N GLY A 86 2.60 15.64 -11.86
CA GLY A 86 2.92 17.07 -11.93
C GLY A 86 2.24 17.90 -10.82
N GLU A 87 1.79 17.25 -9.73
CA GLU A 87 1.15 17.88 -8.58
C GLU A 87 2.22 18.54 -7.69
N LYS A 88 1.95 19.74 -7.18
CA LYS A 88 2.89 20.51 -6.35
C LYS A 88 2.40 20.74 -4.92
N ARG A 89 1.11 20.47 -4.65
CA ARG A 89 0.52 20.66 -3.33
C ARG A 89 0.95 19.55 -2.38
N PHE A 90 0.99 19.89 -1.10
CA PHE A 90 1.08 18.90 -0.03
C PHE A 90 -0.30 18.32 0.29
N ALA A 91 -0.31 17.20 1.00
CA ALA A 91 -1.52 16.47 1.29
C ALA A 91 -1.76 16.28 2.79
N GLU A 92 -3.02 16.24 3.18
CA GLU A 92 -3.49 15.59 4.39
C GLU A 92 -3.82 14.14 4.07
N ILE A 93 -3.22 13.23 4.85
CA ILE A 93 -3.39 11.78 4.71
C ILE A 93 -3.96 11.24 6.01
N GLU A 94 -5.15 10.67 5.94
CA GLU A 94 -5.78 9.98 7.06
C GLU A 94 -5.93 8.50 6.73
N SER A 95 -5.38 7.63 7.59
CA SER A 95 -5.44 6.19 7.44
C SER A 95 -6.08 5.55 8.67
N GLN A 96 -7.01 4.63 8.46
CA GLN A 96 -7.71 3.90 9.51
C GLN A 96 -7.61 2.40 9.23
N ASN A 97 -7.23 1.64 10.27
CA ASN A 97 -7.19 0.19 10.22
C ASN A 97 -8.25 -0.37 11.16
N ASN A 98 -8.95 -1.42 10.75
CA ASN A 98 -9.85 -2.17 11.62
C ASN A 98 -9.11 -3.28 12.41
N PHE A 99 -7.79 -3.29 12.38
CA PHE A 99 -6.92 -4.25 13.07
C PHE A 99 -5.73 -3.55 13.74
N PRO A 100 -5.09 -4.17 14.78
CA PRO A 100 -3.95 -3.58 15.47
C PRO A 100 -2.72 -3.39 14.55
N ILE A 101 -2.07 -2.23 14.63
CA ILE A 101 -0.83 -1.94 13.92
C ILE A 101 0.32 -2.63 14.66
N GLY A 102 1.30 -3.14 13.90
CA GLY A 102 2.50 -3.75 14.50
C GLY A 102 2.33 -5.18 15.01
N ALA A 103 1.13 -5.76 14.91
CA ALA A 103 0.85 -7.13 15.36
C ALA A 103 1.32 -8.23 14.39
N GLY A 104 2.28 -7.96 13.50
CA GLY A 104 2.76 -8.93 12.50
C GLY A 104 1.84 -9.14 11.30
N ILE A 105 0.75 -8.40 11.19
CA ILE A 105 -0.31 -8.54 10.15
C ILE A 105 0.01 -7.69 8.93
N ALA A 106 1.21 -7.69 8.40
CA ALA A 106 1.56 -7.00 7.16
C ALA A 106 0.82 -5.64 6.94
N SER A 107 0.61 -4.85 8.00
CA SER A 107 -0.14 -3.58 7.98
C SER A 107 0.44 -2.59 6.96
N SER A 108 1.75 -2.61 6.73
CA SER A 108 2.39 -1.77 5.72
C SER A 108 1.97 -2.13 4.29
N ALA A 109 1.58 -3.38 4.02
CA ALA A 109 1.13 -3.79 2.69
C ALA A 109 -0.21 -3.12 2.34
N ALA A 110 -1.21 -3.24 3.21
CA ALA A 110 -2.51 -2.58 3.02
C ALA A 110 -2.38 -1.05 3.03
N ALA A 111 -1.56 -0.49 3.94
CA ALA A 111 -1.36 0.95 4.03
C ALA A 111 -0.82 1.56 2.74
N PHE A 112 0.25 0.99 2.16
CA PHE A 112 0.81 1.52 0.92
C PHE A 112 0.00 1.18 -0.33
N ALA A 113 -0.77 0.10 -0.32
CA ALA A 113 -1.72 -0.19 -1.40
C ALA A 113 -2.88 0.83 -1.41
N ALA A 114 -3.51 1.07 -0.25
CA ALA A 114 -4.56 2.09 -0.12
C ALA A 114 -4.03 3.49 -0.44
N LEU A 115 -2.83 3.83 0.04
CA LEU A 115 -2.19 5.12 -0.22
C LEU A 115 -1.85 5.30 -1.71
N ALA A 116 -1.38 4.25 -2.40
CA ALA A 116 -1.10 4.29 -3.83
C ALA A 116 -2.37 4.61 -4.62
N LEU A 117 -3.48 3.92 -4.33
CA LEU A 117 -4.74 4.14 -5.03
C LEU A 117 -5.37 5.49 -4.67
N ALA A 118 -5.47 5.84 -3.38
CA ALA A 118 -6.06 7.12 -2.97
C ALA A 118 -5.22 8.31 -3.44
N GLY A 119 -3.90 8.24 -3.27
CA GLY A 119 -2.99 9.33 -3.64
C GLY A 119 -2.93 9.55 -5.15
N SER A 120 -2.83 8.51 -5.96
CA SER A 120 -2.85 8.64 -7.42
C SER A 120 -4.19 9.18 -7.92
N THR A 121 -5.31 8.69 -7.40
CA THR A 121 -6.65 9.18 -7.77
C THR A 121 -6.84 10.64 -7.36
N ALA A 122 -6.46 11.04 -6.14
CA ALA A 122 -6.53 12.43 -5.69
C ALA A 122 -5.63 13.36 -6.53
N ALA A 123 -4.50 12.84 -7.02
CA ALA A 123 -3.61 13.58 -7.93
C ALA A 123 -4.11 13.61 -9.39
N GLY A 124 -5.27 13.00 -9.69
CA GLY A 124 -5.86 12.96 -11.03
C GLY A 124 -5.24 11.92 -11.97
N LEU A 125 -4.47 10.98 -11.47
CA LEU A 125 -3.93 9.86 -12.25
C LEU A 125 -4.99 8.75 -12.40
N HIS A 126 -5.00 8.12 -13.58
CA HIS A 126 -5.84 6.96 -13.90
C HIS A 126 -4.95 5.76 -14.17
N LEU A 127 -4.36 5.22 -13.11
CA LEU A 127 -3.45 4.07 -13.19
C LEU A 127 -4.25 2.77 -13.31
N ASN A 128 -3.81 1.87 -14.19
CA ASN A 128 -4.31 0.50 -14.25
C ASN A 128 -3.74 -0.35 -13.10
N GLU A 129 -4.22 -1.59 -12.95
CA GLU A 129 -3.82 -2.49 -11.85
C GLU A 129 -2.31 -2.77 -11.82
N ALA A 130 -1.67 -2.97 -12.98
CA ALA A 130 -0.24 -3.20 -13.06
C ALA A 130 0.57 -1.97 -12.64
N GLU A 131 0.17 -0.78 -13.07
CA GLU A 131 0.79 0.49 -12.67
C GLU A 131 0.62 0.77 -11.18
N LEU A 132 -0.57 0.50 -10.63
CA LEU A 132 -0.83 0.62 -9.19
C LEU A 132 0.01 -0.38 -8.39
N SER A 133 0.12 -1.62 -8.87
CA SER A 133 0.96 -2.66 -8.25
C SER A 133 2.43 -2.21 -8.19
N ARG A 134 2.97 -1.68 -9.28
CA ARG A 134 4.33 -1.10 -9.32
C ARG A 134 4.47 0.05 -8.34
N LEU A 135 3.55 1.00 -8.36
CA LEU A 135 3.56 2.14 -7.45
C LEU A 135 3.53 1.70 -5.98
N ALA A 136 2.59 0.82 -5.60
CA ALA A 136 2.46 0.30 -4.24
C ALA A 136 3.73 -0.42 -3.75
N ARG A 137 4.40 -1.18 -4.64
CA ARG A 137 5.67 -1.86 -4.37
C ARG A 137 6.74 -0.90 -3.87
N LEU A 138 6.84 0.29 -4.45
CA LEU A 138 7.83 1.30 -4.07
C LEU A 138 7.63 1.82 -2.64
N GLY A 139 6.42 1.77 -2.11
CA GLY A 139 6.13 2.10 -0.72
C GLY A 139 6.45 0.95 0.25
N SER A 140 6.05 -0.25 -0.12
CA SER A 140 6.33 -1.49 0.62
C SER A 140 6.29 -2.67 -0.36
N GLY A 141 7.35 -3.47 -0.45
CA GLY A 141 7.44 -4.53 -1.46
C GLY A 141 6.17 -5.40 -1.54
N SER A 142 5.71 -5.90 -0.40
CA SER A 142 4.49 -6.73 -0.34
C SER A 142 3.19 -5.99 -0.67
N ALA A 143 3.20 -4.65 -0.73
CA ALA A 143 1.98 -3.88 -1.03
C ALA A 143 1.48 -4.10 -2.47
N CYS A 144 2.36 -4.46 -3.39
CA CYS A 144 1.96 -4.81 -4.75
C CYS A 144 0.88 -5.92 -4.77
N ARG A 145 0.97 -6.90 -3.85
CA ARG A 145 0.01 -8.01 -3.75
C ARG A 145 -1.31 -7.66 -3.06
N SER A 146 -1.42 -6.46 -2.50
CA SER A 146 -2.68 -5.93 -1.95
C SER A 146 -3.45 -5.07 -2.96
N ILE A 147 -2.98 -4.97 -4.20
CA ILE A 147 -3.67 -4.29 -5.31
C ILE A 147 -4.62 -5.26 -6.01
N PRO A 148 -4.16 -6.42 -6.59
CA PRO A 148 -5.08 -7.37 -7.17
C PRO A 148 -5.88 -8.10 -6.07
N PRO A 149 -7.13 -8.55 -6.36
CA PRO A 149 -7.95 -9.29 -5.40
C PRO A 149 -7.57 -10.77 -5.31
N GLY A 150 -7.93 -11.41 -4.21
CA GLY A 150 -7.89 -12.86 -4.02
C GLY A 150 -6.50 -13.40 -3.72
N PHE A 151 -6.13 -14.44 -4.46
CA PHE A 151 -4.80 -15.05 -4.38
C PHE A 151 -3.90 -14.37 -5.41
N CYS A 152 -2.77 -13.83 -4.95
CA CYS A 152 -1.92 -12.99 -5.77
C CYS A 152 -0.51 -13.56 -5.85
N GLU A 153 0.06 -13.53 -7.05
CA GLU A 153 1.47 -13.76 -7.29
C GLU A 153 2.17 -12.43 -7.59
N TRP A 154 3.27 -12.16 -6.92
CA TRP A 154 4.20 -11.10 -7.30
C TRP A 154 5.31 -11.72 -8.15
N LEU A 155 5.31 -11.37 -9.41
CA LEU A 155 6.32 -11.78 -10.38
C LEU A 155 7.63 -11.05 -10.07
N ALA A 156 8.73 -11.79 -10.00
CA ALA A 156 10.04 -11.19 -9.78
C ALA A 156 10.36 -10.18 -10.91
N GLY A 157 10.15 -10.59 -12.16
CA GLY A 157 10.43 -9.80 -13.36
C GLY A 157 11.90 -9.38 -13.46
N ASP A 158 12.37 -8.96 -14.59
CA ASP A 158 13.75 -8.45 -14.75
C ASP A 158 13.81 -6.92 -14.80
N SER A 159 12.67 -6.26 -14.92
CA SER A 159 12.53 -4.79 -14.95
C SER A 159 11.45 -4.30 -13.97
N ASP A 160 11.35 -2.95 -13.86
CA ASP A 160 10.28 -2.30 -13.11
C ASP A 160 8.89 -2.67 -13.65
N GLU A 161 8.75 -2.73 -14.98
CA GLU A 161 7.51 -3.02 -15.68
C GLU A 161 7.04 -4.46 -15.47
N GLU A 162 7.96 -5.41 -15.40
CA GLU A 162 7.66 -6.84 -15.27
C GLU A 162 7.42 -7.27 -13.82
N SER A 163 7.97 -6.52 -12.86
CA SER A 163 7.82 -6.83 -11.43
C SER A 163 6.51 -6.29 -10.88
N ILE A 164 5.43 -6.98 -11.19
CA ILE A 164 4.05 -6.67 -10.79
C ILE A 164 3.41 -7.83 -10.05
N ALA A 165 2.36 -7.55 -9.28
CA ALA A 165 1.49 -8.59 -8.75
C ALA A 165 0.27 -8.76 -9.63
N VAL A 166 -0.15 -10.01 -9.79
CA VAL A 166 -1.34 -10.41 -10.55
C VAL A 166 -2.22 -11.33 -9.70
N SER A 167 -3.53 -11.28 -9.92
CA SER A 167 -4.44 -12.26 -9.31
C SER A 167 -4.30 -13.59 -10.05
N ILE A 168 -4.02 -14.66 -9.32
CA ILE A 168 -3.91 -16.03 -9.85
C ILE A 168 -5.14 -16.87 -9.53
N ALA A 169 -5.96 -16.45 -8.57
CA ALA A 169 -7.25 -17.07 -8.27
C ALA A 169 -8.17 -16.07 -7.55
N PRO A 170 -9.49 -16.15 -7.75
CA PRO A 170 -10.46 -15.28 -7.09
C PRO A 170 -10.54 -15.53 -5.59
N PRO A 171 -11.11 -14.60 -4.79
CA PRO A 171 -11.19 -14.72 -3.32
C PRO A 171 -11.93 -15.96 -2.83
N ASP A 172 -12.88 -16.48 -3.60
CA ASP A 172 -13.72 -17.65 -3.29
C ASP A 172 -13.16 -18.98 -3.82
N TYR A 173 -11.98 -18.94 -4.47
CA TYR A 173 -11.33 -20.15 -5.01
C TYR A 173 -11.04 -21.20 -3.94
N TRP A 174 -10.64 -20.75 -2.76
CA TRP A 174 -10.33 -21.62 -1.64
C TRP A 174 -10.80 -21.00 -0.30
N ALA A 175 -11.70 -21.66 0.39
CA ALA A 175 -12.22 -21.24 1.69
C ALA A 175 -11.14 -21.45 2.78
N LEU A 176 -10.16 -20.56 2.84
CA LEU A 176 -9.14 -20.54 3.88
C LEU A 176 -9.52 -19.57 4.99
N THR A 177 -9.22 -19.96 6.23
CA THR A 177 -9.33 -19.09 7.40
C THR A 177 -7.94 -18.91 8.00
N ASP A 178 -7.51 -17.66 8.15
CA ASP A 178 -6.32 -17.30 8.90
C ASP A 178 -6.74 -16.86 10.32
N ILE A 179 -6.14 -17.50 11.34
CA ILE A 179 -6.44 -17.22 12.74
C ILE A 179 -5.27 -16.46 13.35
N LEU A 180 -5.52 -15.21 13.73
CA LEU A 180 -4.55 -14.31 14.34
C LEU A 180 -4.73 -14.31 15.86
N ALA A 181 -3.73 -14.81 16.59
CA ALA A 181 -3.71 -14.80 18.05
C ALA A 181 -2.94 -13.56 18.57
N PHE A 182 -3.65 -12.61 19.17
CA PHE A 182 -3.03 -11.46 19.80
C PHE A 182 -2.66 -11.77 21.24
N VAL A 183 -1.35 -11.81 21.57
CA VAL A 183 -0.86 -12.04 22.93
C VAL A 183 -0.71 -10.76 23.73
N SER A 184 -0.59 -9.60 23.08
CA SER A 184 -0.52 -8.29 23.71
C SER A 184 -0.99 -7.21 22.72
N ALA A 185 -1.73 -6.21 23.22
CA ALA A 185 -2.08 -5.00 22.46
C ALA A 185 -1.05 -3.87 22.66
N ARG A 186 0.02 -4.09 23.45
CA ARG A 186 1.09 -3.13 23.71
C ARG A 186 2.37 -3.60 23.03
N HIS A 187 2.97 -2.68 22.29
CA HIS A 187 4.37 -2.71 21.87
C HIS A 187 5.21 -1.89 22.83
#